data_c22559832ad38b9a8546585cfeb33d3b
#
_entry.id   c22559832ad38b9a8546585cfeb33d3b
#
_cell.length_a   1.000
_cell.length_b   1.000
_cell.length_c   1.000
_cell.angle_alpha   90.00
_cell.angle_beta   90.00
_cell.angle_gamma   90.00
#
_symmetry.space_group_name_H-M   'P 1'
#
loop_
_entity.id
_entity.type
_entity.pdbx_description
1 polymer ?
#
loop_
_entity_poly.entity_id
_entity_poly.type
_entity_poly.pdbx_seq_one_letter_code
_entity_poly.pdbx_strand_id
1 'polypeptide(L)'
;MKLFGGGGAREIATLAGGCFWCLEAVFVRLRGVHSVASGYMGGHTPHPTYRDVCDGNTGHAEVVRIEFDPAVTNYRELLEVFFVIHDPTTPDRQGNDVGTQYRSAIYFHDDAQRAAAEETIAALEREHVFDAPIVTEVTAAETFHPAEDY
;
A
#
# COMPACT_ATOMS: atom_id res chain seq x y z
N MET A 1 29.74 -1.34 5.31
CA MET A 1 29.39 -1.98 4.05
C MET A 1 28.85 -3.37 4.29
N LYS A 2 27.93 -3.76 3.51
CA LYS A 2 27.35 -5.09 3.60
C LYS A 2 28.11 -6.02 2.69
N LEU A 3 28.74 -7.01 3.30
CA LEU A 3 29.50 -7.97 2.53
C LEU A 3 28.62 -8.90 1.72
N PHE A 4 27.37 -9.00 2.07
CA PHE A 4 26.45 -9.96 1.50
C PHE A 4 25.26 -9.28 0.85
N GLY A 5 25.52 -8.31 0.05
CA GLY A 5 24.50 -7.68 -0.74
C GLY A 5 23.20 -7.45 0.03
N GLY A 6 22.14 -7.94 -0.52
CA GLY A 6 20.82 -7.78 0.05
C GLY A 6 20.60 -8.39 1.42
N GLY A 7 21.58 -9.12 1.95
CA GLY A 7 21.49 -9.62 3.30
C GLY A 7 21.38 -8.53 4.33
N GLY A 8 21.49 -7.28 3.91
CA GLY A 8 21.36 -6.17 4.81
C GLY A 8 19.94 -5.78 5.09
N ALA A 9 19.78 -4.52 5.34
CA ALA A 9 18.50 -3.97 5.72
C ALA A 9 17.46 -4.17 4.62
N ARG A 10 16.31 -4.63 5.01
CA ARG A 10 15.12 -4.63 4.17
C ARG A 10 14.37 -3.33 4.42
N GLU A 11 13.61 -2.92 3.43
CA GLU A 11 12.71 -1.78 3.58
C GLU A 11 11.28 -2.26 3.56
N ILE A 12 10.41 -1.45 4.12
CA ILE A 12 8.99 -1.76 4.25
C ILE A 12 8.19 -0.72 3.45
N ALA A 13 7.26 -1.19 2.63
CA ALA A 13 6.27 -0.35 1.99
C ALA A 13 4.88 -0.80 2.43
N THR A 14 4.01 0.13 2.79
CA THR A 14 2.64 -0.20 3.20
C THR A 14 1.68 0.58 2.31
N LEU A 15 0.84 -0.16 1.59
CA LEU A 15 -0.02 0.38 0.54
C LEU A 15 -1.44 -0.15 0.69
N ALA A 16 -2.41 0.71 0.39
CA ALA A 16 -3.83 0.36 0.38
C ALA A 16 -4.42 0.71 -0.98
N GLY A 17 -5.13 -0.21 -1.58
CA GLY A 17 -5.71 0.02 -2.91
C GLY A 17 -6.77 -1.02 -3.24
N GLY A 18 -7.77 -1.16 -2.38
CA GLY A 18 -8.85 -2.12 -2.56
C GLY A 18 -8.59 -3.41 -1.82
N CYS A 19 -8.98 -4.52 -2.42
CA CYS A 19 -8.82 -5.84 -1.82
C CYS A 19 -7.34 -6.18 -1.61
N PHE A 20 -6.94 -6.39 -0.36
CA PHE A 20 -5.53 -6.66 -0.06
C PHE A 20 -5.06 -8.00 -0.65
N TRP A 21 -5.95 -8.98 -0.80
CA TRP A 21 -5.55 -10.24 -1.42
C TRP A 21 -5.18 -10.06 -2.90
N CYS A 22 -5.85 -9.12 -3.59
CA CYS A 22 -5.53 -8.80 -4.97
C CYS A 22 -4.16 -8.13 -5.07
N LEU A 23 -3.86 -7.21 -4.16
CA LEU A 23 -2.56 -6.55 -4.11
C LEU A 23 -1.46 -7.55 -3.75
N GLU A 24 -1.71 -8.38 -2.75
CA GLU A 24 -0.75 -9.40 -2.32
C GLU A 24 -0.38 -10.33 -3.48
N ALA A 25 -1.35 -10.77 -4.25
CA ALA A 25 -1.13 -11.68 -5.37
C ALA A 25 -0.17 -11.11 -6.42
N VAL A 26 -0.18 -9.79 -6.59
CA VAL A 26 0.71 -9.13 -7.54
C VAL A 26 2.08 -8.87 -6.92
N PHE A 27 2.11 -8.25 -5.74
CA PHE A 27 3.37 -7.83 -5.14
C PHE A 27 4.27 -9.00 -4.75
N VAL A 28 3.69 -10.13 -4.34
CA VAL A 28 4.47 -11.30 -3.94
C VAL A 28 5.30 -11.85 -5.11
N ARG A 29 4.91 -11.55 -6.33
CA ARG A 29 5.59 -12.05 -7.54
C ARG A 29 6.69 -11.13 -8.04
N LEU A 30 6.83 -9.94 -7.47
CA LEU A 30 7.81 -8.98 -7.95
C LEU A 30 9.19 -9.35 -7.47
N ARG A 31 10.15 -9.20 -8.38
CA ARG A 31 11.55 -9.42 -8.05
C ARG A 31 12.00 -8.42 -7.01
N GLY A 32 12.70 -8.90 -6.00
CA GLY A 32 13.16 -8.07 -4.90
C GLY A 32 12.20 -7.97 -3.73
N VAL A 33 10.97 -8.46 -3.89
CA VAL A 33 10.01 -8.52 -2.80
C VAL A 33 10.26 -9.80 -2.00
N HIS A 34 10.56 -9.64 -0.72
CA HIS A 34 10.85 -10.76 0.16
C HIS A 34 9.56 -11.38 0.71
N SER A 35 8.66 -10.54 1.16
CA SER A 35 7.38 -11.01 1.71
C SER A 35 6.32 -9.93 1.58
N VAL A 36 5.06 -10.37 1.58
CA VAL A 36 3.90 -9.49 1.59
C VAL A 36 2.94 -10.02 2.63
N ALA A 37 2.50 -9.15 3.53
CA ALA A 37 1.51 -9.50 4.55
C ALA A 37 0.29 -8.61 4.38
N SER A 38 -0.88 -9.22 4.37
CA SER A 38 -2.15 -8.49 4.33
C SER A 38 -2.58 -8.12 5.74
N GLY A 39 -3.18 -6.95 5.89
CA GLY A 39 -3.62 -6.47 7.19
C GLY A 39 -4.42 -5.20 7.11
N TYR A 40 -4.48 -4.48 8.25
CA TYR A 40 -5.30 -3.29 8.41
C TYR A 40 -4.47 -2.18 9.04
N MET A 41 -4.73 -0.94 8.63
CA MET A 41 -4.03 0.22 9.15
C MET A 41 -4.87 1.49 8.99
N GLY A 42 -4.59 2.48 9.81
CA GLY A 42 -5.15 3.81 9.65
C GLY A 42 -6.47 4.05 10.33
N GLY A 43 -7.02 3.06 11.01
CA GLY A 43 -8.28 3.20 11.74
C GLY A 43 -8.09 3.33 13.24
N HIS A 44 -9.20 3.19 13.96
CA HIS A 44 -9.23 3.42 15.41
C HIS A 44 -9.50 2.16 16.23
N THR A 45 -10.01 1.09 15.62
CA THR A 45 -10.33 -0.15 16.36
C THR A 45 -9.06 -0.96 16.60
N PRO A 46 -8.71 -1.28 17.85
CA PRO A 46 -7.55 -2.13 18.13
C PRO A 46 -7.87 -3.58 17.78
N HIS A 47 -6.88 -4.29 17.27
CA HIS A 47 -6.99 -5.71 16.92
C HIS A 47 -8.23 -6.04 16.09
N PRO A 48 -8.46 -5.35 14.95
CA PRO A 48 -9.66 -5.58 14.15
C PRO A 48 -9.64 -6.97 13.50
N THR A 49 -10.84 -7.56 13.37
CA THR A 49 -11.00 -8.77 12.57
C THR A 49 -11.42 -8.37 11.15
N TYR A 50 -11.32 -9.32 10.22
CA TYR A 50 -11.80 -9.08 8.86
C TYR A 50 -13.28 -8.67 8.87
N ARG A 51 -14.07 -9.34 9.71
CA ARG A 51 -15.50 -9.03 9.85
C ARG A 51 -15.73 -7.60 10.35
N ASP A 52 -14.95 -7.18 11.35
CA ASP A 52 -15.03 -5.81 11.87
C ASP A 52 -14.79 -4.78 10.77
N VAL A 53 -13.76 -5.02 9.96
CA VAL A 53 -13.40 -4.10 8.86
C VAL A 53 -14.48 -4.10 7.79
N CYS A 54 -15.02 -5.25 7.45
CA CYS A 54 -16.10 -5.36 6.45
C CYS A 54 -17.37 -4.64 6.90
N ASP A 55 -17.60 -4.54 8.21
CA ASP A 55 -18.74 -3.80 8.73
C ASP A 55 -18.57 -2.27 8.58
N GLY A 56 -17.36 -1.82 8.22
CA GLY A 56 -17.11 -0.42 7.89
C GLY A 56 -16.99 0.51 9.09
N ASN A 57 -16.87 -0.02 10.29
CA ASN A 57 -16.91 0.79 11.52
C ASN A 57 -15.54 0.99 12.17
N THR A 58 -14.48 0.38 11.64
CA THR A 58 -13.15 0.46 12.26
C THR A 58 -12.33 1.64 11.83
N GLY A 59 -12.64 2.23 10.67
CA GLY A 59 -11.83 3.27 10.05
C GLY A 59 -10.58 2.74 9.38
N HIS A 60 -10.26 1.45 9.49
CA HIS A 60 -9.08 0.86 8.90
C HIS A 60 -9.23 0.68 7.40
N ALA A 61 -8.11 0.85 6.68
CA ALA A 61 -8.00 0.42 5.30
C ALA A 61 -7.41 -0.99 5.26
N GLU A 62 -7.76 -1.75 4.22
CA GLU A 62 -7.06 -2.99 3.91
C GLU A 62 -5.73 -2.61 3.29
N VAL A 63 -4.64 -3.14 3.84
CA VAL A 63 -3.30 -2.80 3.37
C VAL A 63 -2.49 -4.05 3.10
N VAL A 64 -1.47 -3.90 2.26
CA VAL A 64 -0.38 -4.87 2.15
C VAL A 64 0.88 -4.23 2.69
N ARG A 65 1.62 -4.99 3.50
CA ARG A 65 2.91 -4.60 4.03
C ARG A 65 3.95 -5.41 3.28
N ILE A 66 4.76 -4.70 2.51
CA ILE A 66 5.72 -5.31 1.58
C ILE A 66 7.11 -5.13 2.15
N GLU A 67 7.81 -6.25 2.36
CA GLU A 67 9.21 -6.23 2.75
C GLU A 67 10.05 -6.48 1.50
N PHE A 68 10.92 -5.56 1.16
CA PHE A 68 11.68 -5.65 -0.09
C PHE A 68 13.17 -5.36 0.10
N ASP A 69 13.95 -5.86 -0.85
CA ASP A 69 15.40 -5.69 -0.87
C ASP A 69 15.75 -4.46 -1.72
N PRO A 70 16.25 -3.38 -1.13
CA PRO A 70 16.56 -2.16 -1.87
C PRO A 70 17.74 -2.30 -2.83
N ALA A 71 18.48 -3.41 -2.74
CA ALA A 71 19.53 -3.69 -3.71
C ALA A 71 18.98 -4.28 -5.02
N VAL A 72 17.74 -4.78 -5.02
CA VAL A 72 17.14 -5.44 -6.18
C VAL A 72 16.01 -4.61 -6.78
N THR A 73 15.19 -4.01 -5.93
CA THR A 73 14.11 -3.13 -6.36
C THR A 73 14.15 -1.87 -5.51
N ASN A 74 13.20 -0.96 -5.71
CA ASN A 74 13.15 0.25 -4.90
C ASN A 74 11.71 0.67 -4.68
N TYR A 75 11.52 1.60 -3.77
CA TYR A 75 10.20 2.07 -3.38
C TYR A 75 9.43 2.66 -4.58
N ARG A 76 10.11 3.40 -5.45
CA ARG A 76 9.49 4.02 -6.61
C ARG A 76 8.92 2.97 -7.57
N GLU A 77 9.63 1.87 -7.77
CA GLU A 77 9.14 0.77 -8.61
C GLU A 77 7.88 0.15 -8.02
N LEU A 78 7.84 -0.02 -6.70
CA LEU A 78 6.64 -0.55 -6.04
C LEU A 78 5.46 0.41 -6.22
N LEU A 79 5.69 1.71 -6.12
CA LEU A 79 4.64 2.70 -6.34
C LEU A 79 4.14 2.68 -7.79
N GLU A 80 5.03 2.49 -8.74
CA GLU A 80 4.64 2.41 -10.16
C GLU A 80 3.73 1.23 -10.41
N VAL A 81 4.05 0.07 -9.83
CA VAL A 81 3.17 -1.10 -9.91
C VAL A 81 1.84 -0.81 -9.23
N PHE A 82 1.87 -0.22 -8.04
CA PHE A 82 0.69 0.13 -7.28
C PHE A 82 -0.30 0.97 -8.11
N PHE A 83 0.19 1.99 -8.79
CA PHE A 83 -0.66 2.86 -9.59
C PHE A 83 -1.14 2.22 -10.89
N VAL A 84 -0.55 1.11 -11.30
CA VAL A 84 -1.02 0.34 -12.46
C VAL A 84 -2.14 -0.64 -12.08
N ILE A 85 -2.05 -1.23 -10.89
CA ILE A 85 -2.91 -2.35 -10.52
C ILE A 85 -4.19 -1.95 -9.77
N HIS A 86 -4.37 -0.67 -9.50
CA HIS A 86 -5.63 -0.21 -8.88
C HIS A 86 -6.01 1.16 -9.46
N ASP A 87 -7.25 1.55 -9.23
CA ASP A 87 -7.74 2.87 -9.66
C ASP A 87 -7.55 3.87 -8.52
N PRO A 88 -6.61 4.81 -8.64
CA PRO A 88 -6.35 5.77 -7.58
C PRO A 88 -7.28 6.99 -7.62
N THR A 89 -8.32 6.98 -8.45
CA THR A 89 -9.20 8.12 -8.64
C THR A 89 -10.58 7.95 -8.03
N THR A 90 -10.88 6.77 -7.48
CA THR A 90 -12.20 6.49 -6.91
C THR A 90 -12.15 6.59 -5.38
N PRO A 91 -12.86 7.57 -4.78
CA PRO A 91 -12.88 7.72 -3.32
C PRO A 91 -13.56 6.52 -2.65
N ASP A 92 -12.87 5.94 -1.65
CA ASP A 92 -13.40 4.86 -0.82
C ASP A 92 -14.00 3.71 -1.63
N ARG A 93 -13.35 3.36 -2.75
CA ARG A 93 -13.90 2.37 -3.65
C ARG A 93 -12.84 1.80 -4.59
N GLN A 94 -12.94 0.52 -4.88
CA GLN A 94 -12.18 -0.12 -5.97
C GLN A 94 -13.13 -1.04 -6.73
N GLY A 95 -13.46 -0.67 -7.98
CA GLY A 95 -14.40 -1.45 -8.77
C GLY A 95 -15.74 -1.59 -8.07
N ASN A 96 -16.13 -2.82 -7.78
CA ASN A 96 -17.39 -3.12 -7.10
C ASN A 96 -17.26 -3.12 -5.57
N ASP A 97 -16.05 -3.03 -5.05
CA ASP A 97 -15.80 -3.00 -3.61
C ASP A 97 -15.94 -1.56 -3.10
N VAL A 98 -17.00 -1.30 -2.35
CA VAL A 98 -17.32 0.04 -1.86
C VAL A 98 -17.20 0.08 -0.34
N GLY A 99 -16.51 1.12 0.16
CA GLY A 99 -16.32 1.33 1.59
C GLY A 99 -14.97 1.95 1.87
N THR A 100 -14.85 2.60 3.03
CA THR A 100 -13.60 3.26 3.43
C THR A 100 -12.43 2.29 3.55
N GLN A 101 -12.70 1.01 3.84
CA GLN A 101 -11.67 -0.03 3.91
C GLN A 101 -10.99 -0.27 2.56
N TYR A 102 -11.62 0.11 1.46
CA TYR A 102 -11.07 -0.07 0.11
C TYR A 102 -10.44 1.19 -0.47
N ARG A 103 -10.22 2.20 0.35
CA ARG A 103 -9.63 3.46 -0.12
C ARG A 103 -8.19 3.30 -0.54
N SER A 104 -7.76 4.18 -1.44
CA SER A 104 -6.38 4.23 -1.92
C SER A 104 -5.54 5.05 -0.95
N ALA A 105 -4.43 4.49 -0.47
CA ALA A 105 -3.54 5.20 0.44
C ALA A 105 -2.12 4.67 0.38
N ILE A 106 -1.18 5.56 0.65
CA ILE A 106 0.22 5.23 0.83
C ILE A 106 0.58 5.61 2.25
N TYR A 107 1.01 4.62 3.04
CA TYR A 107 1.43 4.83 4.43
C TYR A 107 2.94 4.85 4.49
N PHE A 108 3.53 6.06 4.53
CA PHE A 108 4.98 6.19 4.48
C PHE A 108 5.62 5.90 5.83
N HIS A 109 6.80 5.30 5.78
CA HIS A 109 7.54 4.94 6.98
C HIS A 109 8.67 5.93 7.29
N ASP A 110 9.00 6.80 6.34
CA ASP A 110 10.01 7.85 6.52
C ASP A 110 9.77 8.98 5.51
N ASP A 111 10.55 10.04 5.66
CA ASP A 111 10.40 11.23 4.81
C ASP A 111 10.76 10.95 3.36
N ALA A 112 11.68 10.04 3.10
CA ALA A 112 12.05 9.69 1.72
C ALA A 112 10.88 9.02 1.01
N GLN A 113 10.15 8.15 1.71
CA GLN A 113 8.96 7.52 1.15
C GLN A 113 7.85 8.54 0.90
N ARG A 114 7.66 9.46 1.83
CA ARG A 114 6.68 10.54 1.67
C ARG A 114 6.99 11.36 0.42
N ALA A 115 8.22 11.78 0.27
CA ALA A 115 8.65 12.57 -0.88
C ALA A 115 8.46 11.80 -2.19
N ALA A 116 8.82 10.52 -2.21
CA ALA A 116 8.65 9.67 -3.39
C ALA A 116 7.18 9.51 -3.76
N ALA A 117 6.30 9.34 -2.77
CA ALA A 117 4.87 9.20 -3.00
C ALA A 117 4.28 10.48 -3.59
N GLU A 118 4.58 11.62 -2.98
CA GLU A 118 4.09 12.91 -3.46
C GLU A 118 4.59 13.22 -4.86
N GLU A 119 5.85 12.96 -5.12
CA GLU A 119 6.44 13.18 -6.44
C GLU A 119 5.84 12.27 -7.51
N THR A 120 5.59 11.01 -7.16
CA THR A 120 4.97 10.07 -8.10
C THR A 120 3.56 10.52 -8.48
N ILE A 121 2.76 10.92 -7.50
CA ILE A 121 1.41 11.41 -7.74
C ILE A 121 1.44 12.68 -8.59
N ALA A 122 2.33 13.62 -8.27
CA ALA A 122 2.45 14.86 -9.04
C ALA A 122 2.83 14.58 -10.48
N ALA A 123 3.73 13.63 -10.72
CA ALA A 123 4.13 13.27 -12.08
C ALA A 123 2.98 12.65 -12.87
N LEU A 124 2.21 11.75 -12.24
CA LEU A 124 1.07 11.12 -12.89
C LEU A 124 -0.01 12.14 -13.25
N GLU A 125 -0.27 13.10 -12.37
CA GLU A 125 -1.26 14.13 -12.65
C GLU A 125 -0.78 15.11 -13.73
N ARG A 126 0.49 15.47 -13.70
CA ARG A 126 1.09 16.37 -14.68
C ARG A 126 1.03 15.77 -16.09
N GLU A 127 1.18 14.46 -16.20
CA GLU A 127 1.16 13.76 -17.48
C GLU A 127 -0.22 13.27 -17.87
N HIS A 128 -1.24 13.60 -17.09
CA HIS A 128 -2.63 13.23 -17.35
C HIS A 128 -2.82 11.74 -17.60
N VAL A 129 -2.17 10.91 -16.77
CA VAL A 129 -2.26 9.46 -16.90
C VAL A 129 -3.67 8.96 -16.61
N PHE A 130 -4.39 9.63 -15.71
CA PHE A 130 -5.76 9.29 -15.35
C PHE A 130 -6.72 10.39 -15.76
N ASP A 131 -7.98 10.01 -16.05
CA ASP A 131 -9.00 10.97 -16.49
C ASP A 131 -9.58 11.79 -15.34
N ALA A 132 -9.33 11.39 -14.11
CA ALA A 132 -9.84 12.08 -12.92
C ALA A 132 -8.69 12.32 -11.95
N PRO A 133 -8.86 13.24 -10.99
CA PRO A 133 -7.82 13.49 -9.99
C PRO A 133 -7.51 12.27 -9.15
N ILE A 134 -6.25 12.13 -8.78
CA ILE A 134 -5.81 11.06 -7.88
C ILE A 134 -6.25 11.42 -6.46
N VAL A 135 -6.94 10.48 -5.80
CA VAL A 135 -7.45 10.67 -4.44
C VAL A 135 -6.66 9.86 -3.40
N THR A 136 -5.55 9.26 -3.80
CA THR A 136 -4.69 8.49 -2.91
C THR A 136 -4.22 9.34 -1.74
N GLU A 137 -4.47 8.86 -0.51
CA GLU A 137 -3.98 9.53 0.69
C GLU A 137 -2.49 9.21 0.88
N VAL A 138 -1.72 10.21 1.29
CA VAL A 138 -0.31 10.01 1.65
C VAL A 138 -0.20 10.40 3.11
N THR A 139 -0.05 9.40 3.97
CA THR A 139 -0.08 9.61 5.41
C THR A 139 0.95 8.72 6.11
N ALA A 140 1.33 9.08 7.34
CA ALA A 140 2.31 8.33 8.09
C ALA A 140 1.79 6.96 8.47
N ALA A 141 2.64 5.96 8.42
CA ALA A 141 2.29 4.61 8.85
C ALA A 141 1.95 4.59 10.33
N GLU A 142 0.97 3.76 10.67
CA GLU A 142 0.52 3.55 12.05
C GLU A 142 0.71 2.07 12.39
N THR A 143 0.03 1.60 13.43
CA THR A 143 0.12 0.19 13.80
C THR A 143 -0.46 -0.70 12.72
N PHE A 144 0.31 -1.68 12.31
CA PHE A 144 -0.15 -2.70 11.36
C PHE A 144 -0.82 -3.83 12.13
N HIS A 145 -2.05 -4.14 11.75
CA HIS A 145 -2.81 -5.25 12.34
C HIS A 145 -2.90 -6.36 11.31
N PRO A 146 -2.19 -7.48 11.50
CA PRO A 146 -2.22 -8.58 10.53
C PRO A 146 -3.64 -9.11 10.33
N ALA A 147 -3.95 -9.44 9.07
CA ALA A 147 -5.24 -10.06 8.76
C ALA A 147 -5.25 -11.50 9.24
N GLU A 148 -6.46 -12.00 9.47
CA GLU A 148 -6.65 -13.39 9.88
C GLU A 148 -6.28 -14.32 8.73
N ASP A 149 -5.82 -15.50 9.10
CA ASP A 149 -5.46 -16.53 8.16
C ASP A 149 -6.70 -17.38 7.86
N TYR A 150 -7.19 -17.30 6.66
CA TYR A 150 -8.37 -18.07 6.24
C TYR A 150 -7.98 -19.15 5.26
#